data_f8004a58ebee46950e67eb45b3fe6e07
#
_entry.id   f8004a58ebee46950e67eb45b3fe6e07
#
_cell.length_a   1.000
_cell.length_b   1.000
_cell.length_c   1.000
_cell.angle_alpha   90.00
_cell.angle_beta   90.00
_cell.angle_gamma   90.00
#
_symmetry.space_group_name_H-M   'P 1'
#
loop_
_entity.id
_entity.type
_entity.pdbx_description
1 polymer ?
#
loop_
_entity_poly.entity_id
_entity_poly.type
_entity_poly.pdbx_seq_one_letter_code
_entity_poly.pdbx_strand_id
1 'polypeptide(L)' 'MKVKIYTTPTCPYCEMAKQYFKSKNIEYEEVDVSSDIKGAREMIEKSGQIGVPVIEIDDKIIIGFNKAAIERALK' A
#
# COMPACT_ATOMS: atom_id res chain seq x y z
N MET A 1 10.74 1.67 -10.63
CA MET A 1 10.25 1.45 -9.26
C MET A 1 8.77 1.07 -9.33
N LYS A 2 8.40 0.01 -8.65
CA LYS A 2 7.04 -0.50 -8.69
C LYS A 2 6.37 -0.29 -7.32
N VAL A 3 5.23 0.40 -7.32
CA VAL A 3 4.51 0.70 -6.09
C VAL A 3 3.12 0.08 -6.15
N LYS A 4 2.75 -0.65 -5.12
CA LYS A 4 1.43 -1.26 -5.01
C LYS A 4 0.86 -0.93 -3.63
N ILE A 5 -0.42 -0.55 -3.60
CA ILE A 5 -1.10 -0.22 -2.36
C ILE A 5 -2.30 -1.15 -2.19
N TYR A 6 -2.32 -1.90 -1.11
CA TYR A 6 -3.47 -2.75 -0.74
C TYR A 6 -4.40 -1.92 0.11
N THR A 7 -5.64 -1.76 -0.33
CA THR A 7 -6.60 -0.83 0.27
C THR A 7 -7.96 -1.46 0.49
N THR A 8 -8.84 -0.69 1.17
CA THR A 8 -10.28 -0.94 1.17
C THR A 8 -10.99 0.38 0.92
N PRO A 9 -12.27 0.35 0.47
CA PRO A 9 -12.97 1.60 0.15
C PRO A 9 -13.20 2.54 1.33
N THR A 10 -13.18 2.02 2.56
CA THR A 10 -13.51 2.82 3.75
C THR A 10 -12.30 3.06 4.65
N CYS A 11 -11.11 3.13 4.06
CA CYS A 11 -9.87 3.28 4.83
C CYS A 11 -9.30 4.70 4.68
N PRO A 12 -9.40 5.54 5.73
CA PRO A 12 -8.85 6.91 5.64
C PRO A 12 -7.34 6.93 5.41
N TYR A 13 -6.60 6.04 6.06
CA TYR A 13 -5.14 6.00 5.88
C TYR A 13 -4.75 5.52 4.49
N CYS A 14 -5.58 4.68 3.87
CA CYS A 14 -5.36 4.29 2.48
C CYS A 14 -5.48 5.50 1.56
N GLU A 15 -6.49 6.34 1.82
CA GLU A 15 -6.66 7.59 1.06
C GLU A 15 -5.46 8.51 1.23
N MET A 16 -4.96 8.63 2.46
CA MET A 16 -3.78 9.44 2.74
C MET A 16 -2.57 8.95 1.96
N ALA A 17 -2.38 7.63 1.91
CA ALA A 17 -1.27 7.04 1.16
C ALA A 17 -1.40 7.34 -0.33
N LYS A 18 -2.60 7.19 -0.88
CA LYS A 18 -2.84 7.49 -2.31
C LYS A 18 -2.56 8.95 -2.61
N GLN A 19 -3.04 9.86 -1.78
CA GLN A 19 -2.81 11.29 -1.97
C GLN A 19 -1.32 11.62 -1.91
N TYR A 20 -0.61 10.99 -0.99
CA TYR A 20 0.83 11.19 -0.87
C TYR A 20 1.56 10.84 -2.17
N PHE A 21 1.27 9.65 -2.73
CA PHE A 21 1.93 9.25 -3.98
C PHE A 21 1.53 10.13 -5.16
N LYS A 22 0.26 10.54 -5.22
CA LYS A 22 -0.19 11.47 -6.25
C LYS A 22 0.53 12.81 -6.18
N SER A 23 0.72 13.33 -4.97
CA SER A 23 1.39 14.61 -4.78
C SER A 23 2.87 14.56 -5.17
N LYS A 24 3.46 13.37 -5.17
CA LYS A 24 4.84 13.16 -5.58
C LYS A 24 4.98 12.72 -7.03
N ASN A 25 3.87 12.66 -7.77
CA ASN A 25 3.84 12.18 -9.16
C ASN A 25 4.38 10.76 -9.29
N ILE A 26 4.10 9.92 -8.30
CA ILE A 26 4.51 8.52 -8.30
C ILE A 26 3.33 7.66 -8.70
N GLU A 27 3.48 6.87 -9.75
CA GLU A 27 2.44 5.94 -10.18
C GLU A 27 2.39 4.74 -9.23
N TYR A 28 1.19 4.24 -8.99
CA TYR A 28 1.01 3.09 -8.14
C TYR A 28 -0.16 2.24 -8.64
N GLU A 29 -0.14 0.97 -8.27
CA GLU A 29 -1.24 0.05 -8.52
C GLU A 29 -2.05 -0.08 -7.23
N GLU A 30 -3.36 0.03 -7.34
CA GLU A 30 -4.25 -0.09 -6.18
C GLU A 30 -4.93 -1.45 -6.20
N VAL A 31 -4.88 -2.17 -5.07
CA VAL A 31 -5.53 -3.46 -4.93
C VAL A 31 -6.58 -3.35 -3.82
N ASP A 32 -7.86 -3.48 -4.20
CA ASP A 32 -8.97 -3.43 -3.24
C ASP A 32 -9.17 -4.83 -2.65
N VAL A 33 -8.63 -5.04 -1.44
CA VAL A 33 -8.64 -6.37 -0.83
C VAL A 33 -10.02 -6.76 -0.30
N SER A 34 -10.97 -5.82 -0.28
CA SER A 34 -12.34 -6.14 0.11
C SER A 34 -13.11 -6.86 -1.01
N SER A 35 -12.65 -6.71 -2.27
CA SER A 35 -13.30 -7.34 -3.42
C SER A 35 -12.37 -8.31 -4.17
N ASP A 36 -11.08 -8.28 -3.89
CA ASP A 36 -10.09 -9.11 -4.58
C ASP A 36 -9.50 -10.13 -3.59
N ILE A 37 -10.01 -11.36 -3.63
CA ILE A 37 -9.56 -12.42 -2.72
C ILE A 37 -8.08 -12.76 -2.94
N LYS A 38 -7.63 -12.79 -4.19
CA LYS A 38 -6.23 -13.04 -4.51
C LYS A 38 -5.33 -11.94 -3.95
N GLY A 39 -5.76 -10.69 -4.11
CA GLY A 39 -5.02 -9.55 -3.58
C GLY A 39 -4.93 -9.59 -2.07
N ALA A 40 -6.02 -9.97 -1.41
CA ALA A 40 -6.04 -10.11 0.05
C ALA A 40 -5.05 -11.17 0.52
N ARG A 41 -5.00 -12.31 -0.17
CA ARG A 41 -4.06 -13.37 0.18
C ARG A 41 -2.62 -12.92 -0.03
N GLU A 42 -2.34 -12.24 -1.14
CA GLU A 42 -1.01 -11.69 -1.40
C GLU A 42 -0.58 -10.76 -0.27
N MET A 43 -1.48 -9.88 0.14
CA MET A 43 -1.20 -8.93 1.20
C MET A 43 -0.83 -9.65 2.49
N ILE A 44 -1.60 -10.66 2.86
CA ILE A 44 -1.35 -11.43 4.07
C ILE A 44 0.00 -12.16 3.99
N GLU A 45 0.29 -12.77 2.85
CA GLU A 45 1.55 -13.49 2.66
C GLU A 45 2.75 -12.56 2.76
N LYS A 46 2.65 -11.36 2.19
CA LYS A 46 3.76 -10.41 2.16
C LYS A 46 3.92 -9.64 3.47
N SER A 47 2.82 -9.31 4.14
CA SER A 47 2.86 -8.44 5.32
C SER A 47 2.72 -9.19 6.64
N GLY A 48 2.17 -10.42 6.60
CA GLY A 48 1.91 -11.20 7.80
C GLY A 48 0.71 -10.71 8.59
N GLN A 49 -0.14 -9.86 7.99
CA GLN A 49 -1.30 -9.31 8.68
C GLN A 49 -2.42 -9.00 7.69
N ILE A 50 -3.61 -8.70 8.21
CA ILE A 50 -4.79 -8.41 7.39
C ILE A 50 -5.18 -6.93 7.35
N GLY A 51 -4.53 -6.07 8.12
CA GLY A 51 -4.87 -4.64 8.16
C GLY A 51 -4.43 -3.89 6.92
N VAL A 52 -5.10 -2.78 6.63
CA VAL A 52 -4.78 -1.89 5.51
C VAL A 52 -4.48 -0.49 6.04
N PRO A 53 -3.72 0.32 5.30
CA PRO A 53 -3.06 0.01 4.03
C PRO A 53 -1.80 -0.82 4.22
N VAL A 54 -1.47 -1.63 3.22
CA VAL A 54 -0.14 -2.22 3.10
C VAL A 54 0.44 -1.70 1.80
N ILE A 55 1.65 -1.20 1.85
CA ILE A 55 2.30 -0.57 0.70
C ILE A 55 3.53 -1.38 0.33
N GLU A 56 3.60 -1.79 -0.94
CA GLU A 56 4.75 -2.50 -1.47
C GLU A 56 5.51 -1.56 -2.40
N ILE A 57 6.79 -1.33 -2.11
CA ILE A 57 7.66 -0.54 -2.98
C ILE A 57 8.82 -1.43 -3.38
N ASP A 58 8.81 -1.85 -4.65
CA ASP A 58 9.67 -2.91 -5.18
C ASP A 58 9.48 -4.18 -4.35
N ASP A 59 10.45 -4.59 -3.54
CA ASP A 59 10.32 -5.75 -2.66
C ASP A 59 10.22 -5.40 -1.18
N LYS A 60 10.01 -4.11 -0.89
CA LYS A 60 9.89 -3.63 0.50
C LYS A 60 8.42 -3.52 0.89
N ILE A 61 8.09 -3.96 2.09
CA ILE A 61 6.72 -3.95 2.59
C ILE A 61 6.60 -2.96 3.75
N ILE A 62 5.63 -2.06 3.64
CA ILE A 62 5.37 -1.06 4.67
C ILE A 62 3.95 -1.24 5.17
N ILE A 63 3.79 -1.41 6.47
CA ILE A 63 2.49 -1.62 7.10
C ILE A 63 1.97 -0.29 7.62
N GLY A 64 0.76 0.08 7.17
CA GLY A 64 0.14 1.33 7.53
C GLY A 64 0.71 2.50 6.74
N PHE A 65 0.19 3.69 7.00
CA PHE A 65 0.71 4.89 6.37
C PHE A 65 1.86 5.45 7.23
N ASN A 66 3.02 4.88 7.03
CA ASN A 66 4.24 5.30 7.73
C ASN A 66 5.08 6.12 6.76
N LYS A 67 4.90 7.42 6.81
CA LYS A 67 5.52 8.35 5.87
C LYS A 67 7.04 8.24 5.87
N ALA A 68 7.66 8.13 7.03
CA ALA A 68 9.10 8.02 7.14
C ALA A 68 9.62 6.74 6.47
N ALA A 69 8.94 5.62 6.69
CA ALA A 69 9.32 4.35 6.06
C ALA A 69 9.13 4.41 4.55
N ILE A 70 8.04 5.04 4.10
CA ILE A 70 7.77 5.21 2.66
C ILE A 70 8.89 6.02 2.03
N GLU A 71 9.27 7.12 2.65
CA GLU A 71 10.32 7.99 2.11
C GLU A 71 11.65 7.26 2.03
N ARG A 72 11.96 6.45 3.03
CA ARG A 72 13.20 5.65 3.00
C ARG A 72 13.18 4.61 1.88
N ALA A 73 12.01 4.02 1.63
CA ALA A 73 11.88 3.01 0.58
C ALA A 73 11.95 3.62 -0.82
N LEU A 74 11.62 4.89 -0.96
CA LEU A 74 11.65 5.57 -2.25
C LEU A 74 13.04 6.05 -2.66
N LYS A 75 13.97 6.04 -1.76
CA LYS A 75 15.35 6.51 -2.05
C LYS A 75 16.18 5.48 -2.78
#